data_f1c15e73ff6848b824113f8dba3d1ef9
#
_entry.id   f1c15e73ff6848b824113f8dba3d1ef9
#
_cell.length_a   1.000
_cell.length_b   1.000
_cell.length_c   1.000
_cell.angle_alpha   90.00
_cell.angle_beta   90.00
_cell.angle_gamma   90.00
#
_symmetry.space_group_name_H-M   'P 1'
#
loop_
_entity.id
_entity.type
_entity.pdbx_description
1 polymer ?
#
loop_
_entity_poly.entity_id
_entity_poly.type
_entity_poly.pdbx_seq_one_letter_code
_entity_poly.pdbx_strand_id
1 'polypeptide(L)'
;IKIIFLFFVFASINIFSQNILTPLEKNNYQKITSYTELAQFIKEVDEESDLITSEVIGKSIEGRELFAVYFSKNGFGKDESKIKVLIFAQQHGNEQSGKEGSLLLINELLKPENHYLFDKIDFALVPQMNPDGSEKNQRRNGNNMDLNRNHLILTEPETIGLHNLFNKYLFEVTMDVHEYFPYGETDKKFGYRENNDEEVGVTTNINVSQKIRDVSKNIYLPYIKKYFNDRNFSYFEYTPGGPPEIDYIRYSTYDINDGRQSLGIQNTFSFIQEGMNGEDGFIENIKPRAEGQMTGMLGLLEFANNPKDEIITLVQNE
;
A
#
# COMPACT_ATOMS: atom_id res chain seq x y z
N ILE A 1 -32.38 -55.28 -28.06
CA ILE A 1 -31.52 -54.07 -27.97
C ILE A 1 -31.63 -53.55 -26.56
N LYS A 2 -30.51 -53.73 -25.76
CA LYS A 2 -30.42 -53.15 -24.41
C LYS A 2 -29.76 -51.78 -24.53
N ILE A 3 -30.48 -50.73 -24.18
CA ILE A 3 -29.96 -49.36 -24.09
C ILE A 3 -29.38 -49.19 -22.70
N ILE A 4 -28.05 -48.97 -22.62
CA ILE A 4 -27.34 -48.64 -21.40
C ILE A 4 -27.33 -47.11 -21.31
N PHE A 5 -28.02 -46.55 -20.31
CA PHE A 5 -27.91 -45.15 -19.95
C PHE A 5 -26.67 -44.94 -19.07
N LEU A 6 -25.67 -44.27 -19.60
CA LEU A 6 -24.52 -43.81 -18.80
C LEU A 6 -24.90 -42.46 -18.12
N PHE A 7 -25.07 -42.52 -16.81
CA PHE A 7 -25.21 -41.32 -15.98
C PHE A 7 -23.81 -40.71 -15.72
N PHE A 8 -23.51 -39.61 -16.38
CA PHE A 8 -22.36 -38.78 -15.97
C PHE A 8 -22.77 -37.97 -14.74
N VAL A 9 -22.24 -38.35 -13.59
CA VAL A 9 -22.30 -37.53 -12.38
C VAL A 9 -21.20 -36.46 -12.52
N PHE A 10 -21.58 -35.23 -12.85
CA PHE A 10 -20.70 -34.08 -12.69
C PHE A 10 -20.58 -33.81 -11.18
N ALA A 11 -19.50 -34.26 -10.58
CA ALA A 11 -19.08 -33.81 -9.27
C ALA A 11 -18.62 -32.35 -9.45
N SER A 12 -19.42 -31.38 -9.01
CA SER A 12 -18.99 -30.00 -8.84
C SER A 12 -17.95 -30.02 -7.72
N ILE A 13 -16.68 -29.94 -8.07
CA ILE A 13 -15.62 -29.68 -7.09
C ILE A 13 -15.79 -28.25 -6.69
N ASN A 14 -16.45 -27.99 -5.55
CA ASN A 14 -16.34 -26.72 -4.89
C ASN A 14 -14.90 -26.60 -4.39
N ILE A 15 -14.07 -25.94 -5.17
CA ILE A 15 -12.75 -25.48 -4.70
C ILE A 15 -13.06 -24.39 -3.69
N PHE A 16 -13.17 -24.76 -2.41
CA PHE A 16 -13.06 -23.80 -1.32
C PHE A 16 -11.63 -23.27 -1.43
N SER A 17 -11.48 -22.01 -1.82
CA SER A 17 -10.24 -21.28 -1.61
C SER A 17 -9.88 -21.46 -0.13
N GLN A 18 -8.81 -22.20 0.17
CA GLN A 18 -8.29 -22.27 1.52
C GLN A 18 -7.89 -20.84 1.89
N ASN A 19 -8.41 -20.35 3.01
CA ASN A 19 -7.99 -19.05 3.54
C ASN A 19 -6.51 -19.19 3.92
N ILE A 20 -5.62 -18.67 3.08
CA ILE A 20 -4.18 -18.68 3.35
C ILE A 20 -3.95 -17.64 4.43
N LEU A 21 -3.71 -18.06 5.67
CA LEU A 21 -3.39 -17.15 6.75
C LEU A 21 -2.05 -16.46 6.50
N THR A 22 -1.99 -15.15 6.72
CA THR A 22 -0.71 -14.42 6.73
C THR A 22 0.20 -14.94 7.84
N PRO A 23 1.53 -14.73 7.76
CA PRO A 23 2.43 -15.10 8.84
C PRO A 23 2.06 -14.44 10.18
N LEU A 24 1.58 -13.19 10.15
CA LEU A 24 1.10 -12.48 11.33
C LEU A 24 -0.12 -13.17 11.98
N GLU A 25 -1.09 -13.60 11.18
CA GLU A 25 -2.25 -14.36 11.64
C GLU A 25 -1.86 -15.76 12.17
N LYS A 26 -0.96 -16.47 11.46
CA LYS A 26 -0.45 -17.80 11.88
C LYS A 26 0.19 -17.78 13.26
N ASN A 27 0.78 -16.65 13.67
CA ASN A 27 1.38 -16.50 15.01
C ASN A 27 0.50 -15.73 16.01
N ASN A 28 -0.81 -15.57 15.72
CA ASN A 28 -1.78 -14.87 16.55
C ASN A 28 -1.37 -13.42 16.89
N TYR A 29 -0.75 -12.72 15.94
CA TYR A 29 -0.31 -11.32 16.09
C TYR A 29 0.75 -11.11 17.19
N GLN A 30 1.52 -12.14 17.52
CA GLN A 30 2.54 -12.08 18.57
C GLN A 30 3.95 -11.82 18.05
N LYS A 31 4.15 -11.91 16.73
CA LYS A 31 5.45 -11.74 16.08
C LYS A 31 5.26 -11.08 14.73
N ILE A 32 6.08 -10.07 14.44
CA ILE A 32 6.16 -9.42 13.13
C ILE A 32 6.66 -10.43 12.08
N THR A 33 6.08 -10.35 10.89
CA THR A 33 6.49 -11.17 9.73
C THR A 33 7.93 -10.83 9.34
N SER A 34 8.81 -11.84 9.35
CA SER A 34 10.18 -11.73 8.84
C SER A 34 10.20 -11.69 7.32
N TYR A 35 11.32 -11.25 6.72
CA TYR A 35 11.50 -11.28 5.27
C TYR A 35 11.29 -12.68 4.67
N THR A 36 11.82 -13.72 5.32
CA THR A 36 11.68 -15.10 4.84
C THR A 36 10.22 -15.57 4.86
N GLU A 37 9.47 -15.23 5.91
CA GLU A 37 8.04 -15.55 6.02
C GLU A 37 7.23 -14.79 4.97
N LEU A 38 7.55 -13.52 4.70
CA LEU A 38 6.93 -12.72 3.65
C LEU A 38 7.17 -13.32 2.26
N ALA A 39 8.43 -13.62 1.93
CA ALA A 39 8.80 -14.20 0.63
C ALA A 39 8.10 -15.55 0.39
N GLN A 40 8.02 -16.39 1.43
CA GLN A 40 7.29 -17.65 1.37
C GLN A 40 5.79 -17.45 1.17
N PHE A 41 5.18 -16.50 1.88
CA PHE A 41 3.76 -16.19 1.74
C PHE A 41 3.42 -15.68 0.33
N ILE A 42 4.25 -14.78 -0.25
CA ILE A 42 4.05 -14.30 -1.62
C ILE A 42 4.07 -15.45 -2.62
N LYS A 43 5.03 -16.38 -2.46
CA LYS A 43 5.12 -17.56 -3.31
C LYS A 43 3.89 -18.46 -3.17
N GLU A 44 3.41 -18.70 -1.94
CA GLU A 44 2.22 -19.51 -1.69
C GLU A 44 0.98 -18.92 -2.38
N VAL A 45 0.75 -17.61 -2.28
CA VAL A 45 -0.43 -16.98 -2.90
C VAL A 45 -0.33 -16.91 -4.43
N ASP A 46 0.88 -16.75 -5.00
CA ASP A 46 1.13 -16.79 -6.44
C ASP A 46 0.84 -18.20 -7.02
N GLU A 47 1.25 -19.25 -6.31
CA GLU A 47 1.03 -20.63 -6.74
C GLU A 47 -0.46 -21.06 -6.61
N GLU A 48 -1.23 -20.48 -5.70
CA GLU A 48 -2.60 -20.91 -5.39
C GLU A 48 -3.70 -20.13 -6.11
N SER A 49 -3.38 -19.01 -6.79
CA SER A 49 -4.40 -18.16 -7.40
C SER A 49 -4.02 -17.64 -8.78
N ASP A 50 -4.83 -17.96 -9.78
CA ASP A 50 -4.71 -17.41 -11.15
C ASP A 50 -4.92 -15.88 -11.22
N LEU A 51 -5.43 -15.26 -10.15
CA LEU A 51 -5.64 -13.82 -10.06
C LEU A 51 -4.34 -13.06 -9.74
N ILE A 52 -3.36 -13.75 -9.16
CA ILE A 52 -2.10 -13.19 -8.69
C ILE A 52 -0.95 -13.65 -9.59
N THR A 53 0.00 -12.74 -9.79
CA THR A 53 1.34 -13.07 -10.24
C THR A 53 2.35 -12.21 -9.46
N SER A 54 3.55 -12.72 -9.23
CA SER A 54 4.60 -11.95 -8.57
C SER A 54 5.84 -11.77 -9.45
N GLU A 55 6.56 -10.68 -9.25
CA GLU A 55 7.81 -10.35 -9.95
C GLU A 55 8.81 -9.79 -8.94
N VAL A 56 10.08 -10.13 -9.11
CA VAL A 56 11.19 -9.49 -8.39
C VAL A 56 11.58 -8.21 -9.13
N ILE A 57 11.29 -7.06 -8.54
CA ILE A 57 11.56 -5.73 -9.14
C ILE A 57 12.94 -5.17 -8.81
N GLY A 58 13.67 -5.82 -7.93
CA GLY A 58 15.00 -5.40 -7.51
C GLY A 58 15.50 -6.22 -6.32
N LYS A 59 16.66 -5.81 -5.79
CA LYS A 59 17.22 -6.38 -4.56
C LYS A 59 17.68 -5.25 -3.64
N SER A 60 17.56 -5.46 -2.33
CA SER A 60 18.11 -4.56 -1.33
C SER A 60 19.65 -4.61 -1.31
N ILE A 61 20.25 -3.73 -0.55
CA ILE A 61 21.71 -3.68 -0.36
C ILE A 61 22.26 -5.02 0.17
N GLU A 62 21.54 -5.69 1.07
CA GLU A 62 21.95 -6.99 1.62
C GLU A 62 21.50 -8.18 0.74
N GLY A 63 20.97 -7.92 -0.45
CA GLY A 63 20.63 -8.92 -1.46
C GLY A 63 19.24 -9.56 -1.31
N ARG A 64 18.38 -9.06 -0.43
CA ARG A 64 16.99 -9.49 -0.30
C ARG A 64 16.17 -9.02 -1.50
N GLU A 65 15.34 -9.88 -2.05
CA GLU A 65 14.49 -9.57 -3.20
C GLU A 65 13.34 -8.64 -2.81
N LEU A 66 13.04 -7.68 -3.69
CA LEU A 66 11.86 -6.82 -3.58
C LEU A 66 10.79 -7.37 -4.51
N PHE A 67 9.64 -7.69 -3.94
CA PHE A 67 8.54 -8.29 -4.69
C PHE A 67 7.49 -7.24 -5.06
N ALA A 68 7.02 -7.29 -6.31
CA ALA A 68 5.75 -6.72 -6.72
C ALA A 68 4.74 -7.86 -6.91
N VAL A 69 3.57 -7.73 -6.30
CA VAL A 69 2.44 -8.67 -6.41
C VAL A 69 1.38 -8.00 -7.27
N TYR A 70 1.01 -8.64 -8.38
CA TYR A 70 0.05 -8.11 -9.33
C TYR A 70 -1.29 -8.83 -9.22
N PHE A 71 -2.37 -8.09 -9.22
CA PHE A 71 -3.73 -8.59 -9.30
C PHE A 71 -4.34 -8.18 -10.64
N SER A 72 -4.74 -9.14 -11.45
CA SER A 72 -5.39 -8.90 -12.74
C SER A 72 -6.11 -10.14 -13.26
N LYS A 73 -7.31 -9.99 -13.79
CA LYS A 73 -8.07 -11.10 -14.41
C LYS A 73 -7.50 -11.57 -15.75
N ASN A 74 -6.85 -10.69 -16.51
CA ASN A 74 -6.45 -10.95 -17.90
C ASN A 74 -4.95 -10.74 -18.15
N GLY A 75 -4.16 -10.64 -17.07
CA GLY A 75 -2.76 -10.29 -17.10
C GLY A 75 -2.53 -8.78 -16.98
N PHE A 76 -1.67 -8.39 -16.05
CA PHE A 76 -1.42 -7.01 -15.66
C PHE A 76 -0.93 -6.15 -16.83
N GLY A 77 -1.56 -4.98 -17.01
CA GLY A 77 -1.19 -3.99 -18.03
C GLY A 77 -1.52 -4.38 -19.47
N LYS A 78 -2.28 -5.46 -19.71
CA LYS A 78 -2.70 -5.89 -21.06
C LYS A 78 -3.98 -5.21 -21.56
N ASP A 79 -4.81 -4.75 -20.65
CA ASP A 79 -6.07 -4.08 -20.95
C ASP A 79 -5.94 -2.59 -20.65
N GLU A 80 -5.73 -1.78 -21.69
CA GLU A 80 -5.55 -0.32 -21.59
C GLU A 80 -6.82 0.41 -21.09
N SER A 81 -7.97 -0.26 -21.07
CA SER A 81 -9.19 0.33 -20.50
C SER A 81 -9.25 0.29 -18.99
N LYS A 82 -8.33 -0.44 -18.35
CA LYS A 82 -8.23 -0.52 -16.90
C LYS A 82 -7.33 0.57 -16.34
N ILE A 83 -7.66 0.99 -15.12
CA ILE A 83 -6.77 1.86 -14.34
C ILE A 83 -5.69 1.01 -13.66
N LYS A 84 -4.46 1.47 -13.68
CA LYS A 84 -3.35 0.82 -12.98
C LYS A 84 -3.11 1.52 -11.66
N VAL A 85 -3.19 0.77 -10.57
CA VAL A 85 -2.97 1.25 -9.21
C VAL A 85 -1.71 0.60 -8.65
N LEU A 86 -0.81 1.41 -8.06
CA LEU A 86 0.38 0.95 -7.35
C LEU A 86 0.30 1.37 -5.89
N ILE A 87 0.40 0.39 -4.99
CA ILE A 87 0.62 0.65 -3.57
C ILE A 87 1.98 0.09 -3.17
N PHE A 88 2.74 0.84 -2.40
CA PHE A 88 4.03 0.39 -1.89
C PHE A 88 4.17 0.78 -0.42
N ALA A 89 4.74 -0.11 0.38
CA ALA A 89 4.78 0.03 1.83
C ALA A 89 6.18 -0.18 2.39
N GLN A 90 6.38 0.28 3.62
CA GLN A 90 7.56 0.04 4.43
C GLN A 90 8.87 0.55 3.78
N GLN A 91 8.89 1.79 3.29
CA GLN A 91 10.13 2.47 2.93
C GLN A 91 11.01 2.68 4.18
N HIS A 92 10.38 2.92 5.34
CA HIS A 92 11.06 2.93 6.62
C HIS A 92 10.91 1.57 7.29
N GLY A 93 12.03 0.90 7.54
CA GLY A 93 12.01 -0.50 8.00
C GLY A 93 11.42 -0.68 9.41
N ASN A 94 11.37 0.36 10.23
CA ASN A 94 10.74 0.33 11.55
C ASN A 94 9.23 0.64 11.55
N GLU A 95 8.62 0.82 10.37
CA GLU A 95 7.20 1.06 10.18
C GLU A 95 6.55 -0.26 9.70
N GLN A 96 6.21 -1.15 10.63
CA GLN A 96 5.89 -2.54 10.32
C GLN A 96 4.46 -2.77 9.83
N SER A 97 3.49 -1.91 10.25
CA SER A 97 2.08 -2.19 9.98
C SER A 97 1.69 -2.07 8.51
N GLY A 98 2.38 -1.22 7.74
CA GLY A 98 2.16 -1.12 6.29
C GLY A 98 2.46 -2.44 5.56
N LYS A 99 3.55 -3.11 5.93
CA LYS A 99 3.87 -4.46 5.43
C LYS A 99 2.81 -5.48 5.85
N GLU A 100 2.47 -5.53 7.13
CA GLU A 100 1.49 -6.49 7.64
C GLU A 100 0.10 -6.25 7.04
N GLY A 101 -0.32 -4.98 6.94
CA GLY A 101 -1.57 -4.59 6.27
C GLY A 101 -1.60 -4.97 4.79
N SER A 102 -0.45 -4.89 4.12
CA SER A 102 -0.30 -5.34 2.72
C SER A 102 -0.54 -6.84 2.57
N LEU A 103 -0.03 -7.66 3.50
CA LEU A 103 -0.27 -9.11 3.46
C LEU A 103 -1.74 -9.44 3.79
N LEU A 104 -2.37 -8.72 4.74
CA LEU A 104 -3.81 -8.84 4.99
C LEU A 104 -4.64 -8.43 3.77
N LEU A 105 -4.23 -7.37 3.05
CA LEU A 105 -4.90 -6.93 1.83
C LEU A 105 -4.87 -8.01 0.73
N ILE A 106 -3.74 -8.71 0.58
CA ILE A 106 -3.65 -9.84 -0.37
C ILE A 106 -4.75 -10.87 -0.08
N ASN A 107 -4.89 -11.29 1.18
CA ASN A 107 -5.93 -12.24 1.58
C ASN A 107 -7.35 -11.67 1.38
N GLU A 108 -7.56 -10.39 1.69
CA GLU A 108 -8.85 -9.73 1.48
C GLU A 108 -9.24 -9.73 0.01
N LEU A 109 -8.29 -9.41 -0.89
CA LEU A 109 -8.52 -9.34 -2.33
C LEU A 109 -8.72 -10.71 -3.00
N LEU A 110 -8.25 -11.79 -2.38
CA LEU A 110 -8.51 -13.16 -2.83
C LEU A 110 -9.95 -13.62 -2.55
N LYS A 111 -10.69 -12.93 -1.70
CA LYS A 111 -12.09 -13.27 -1.46
C LYS A 111 -12.95 -12.95 -2.69
N PRO A 112 -13.83 -13.88 -3.12
CA PRO A 112 -14.63 -13.71 -4.35
C PRO A 112 -15.44 -12.42 -4.40
N GLU A 113 -15.91 -11.92 -3.26
CA GLU A 113 -16.65 -10.67 -3.15
C GLU A 113 -15.87 -9.44 -3.60
N ASN A 114 -14.53 -9.49 -3.60
CA ASN A 114 -13.65 -8.38 -4.01
C ASN A 114 -13.18 -8.50 -5.47
N HIS A 115 -13.45 -9.62 -6.14
CA HIS A 115 -12.96 -9.82 -7.52
C HIS A 115 -13.56 -8.86 -8.55
N TYR A 116 -14.66 -8.18 -8.24
CA TYR A 116 -15.24 -7.15 -9.10
C TYR A 116 -14.31 -5.96 -9.34
N LEU A 117 -13.40 -5.69 -8.40
CA LEU A 117 -12.40 -4.62 -8.53
C LEU A 117 -11.55 -4.84 -9.78
N PHE A 118 -11.20 -6.08 -10.08
CA PHE A 118 -10.33 -6.45 -11.18
C PHE A 118 -11.02 -6.50 -12.54
N ASP A 119 -12.28 -6.11 -12.63
CA ASP A 119 -12.94 -5.82 -13.90
C ASP A 119 -12.52 -4.46 -14.47
N LYS A 120 -12.11 -3.53 -13.60
CA LYS A 120 -11.75 -2.16 -13.95
C LYS A 120 -10.35 -1.75 -13.54
N ILE A 121 -9.71 -2.50 -12.64
CA ILE A 121 -8.41 -2.18 -12.06
C ILE A 121 -7.41 -3.30 -12.37
N ASP A 122 -6.20 -2.92 -12.72
CA ASP A 122 -5.00 -3.73 -12.59
C ASP A 122 -4.22 -3.18 -11.38
N PHE A 123 -3.99 -4.01 -10.37
CA PHE A 123 -3.40 -3.58 -9.09
C PHE A 123 -2.02 -4.20 -8.88
N ALA A 124 -1.03 -3.37 -8.54
CA ALA A 124 0.32 -3.77 -8.14
C ALA A 124 0.57 -3.37 -6.69
N LEU A 125 1.10 -4.30 -5.91
CA LEU A 125 1.46 -4.10 -4.51
C LEU A 125 2.93 -4.43 -4.29
N VAL A 126 3.69 -3.49 -3.71
CA VAL A 126 5.05 -3.72 -3.20
C VAL A 126 4.97 -3.70 -1.67
N PRO A 127 4.83 -4.86 -1.01
CA PRO A 127 4.50 -4.91 0.41
C PRO A 127 5.66 -4.50 1.32
N GLN A 128 6.90 -4.55 0.81
CA GLN A 128 8.09 -4.26 1.59
C GLN A 128 9.19 -3.64 0.73
N MET A 129 9.37 -2.33 0.85
CA MET A 129 10.43 -1.60 0.14
C MET A 129 11.80 -1.72 0.81
N ASN A 130 11.83 -1.84 2.14
CA ASN A 130 13.08 -1.83 2.93
C ASN A 130 13.22 -3.09 3.79
N PRO A 131 13.51 -4.25 3.18
CA PRO A 131 13.65 -5.49 3.95
C PRO A 131 14.85 -5.46 4.90
N ASP A 132 15.94 -4.79 4.56
CA ASP A 132 17.14 -4.71 5.40
C ASP A 132 16.90 -3.91 6.68
N GLY A 133 16.21 -2.78 6.55
CA GLY A 133 15.79 -1.97 7.69
C GLY A 133 14.73 -2.67 8.54
N SER A 134 13.81 -3.40 7.91
CA SER A 134 12.76 -4.14 8.60
C SER A 134 13.32 -5.22 9.52
N GLU A 135 14.25 -6.04 9.03
CA GLU A 135 14.89 -7.10 9.83
C GLU A 135 15.66 -6.56 11.05
N LYS A 136 16.12 -5.32 10.98
CA LYS A 136 16.86 -4.64 12.05
C LYS A 136 16.00 -3.68 12.87
N ASN A 137 14.71 -3.55 12.54
CA ASN A 137 13.82 -2.53 13.08
C ASN A 137 14.42 -1.12 13.02
N GLN A 138 14.91 -0.74 11.84
CA GLN A 138 15.56 0.54 11.58
C GLN A 138 14.84 1.29 10.47
N ARG A 139 14.74 2.62 10.60
CA ARG A 139 14.16 3.48 9.59
C ARG A 139 14.88 3.36 8.24
N ARG A 140 16.20 3.35 8.26
CA ARG A 140 17.08 3.43 7.09
C ARG A 140 17.40 2.06 6.51
N ASN A 141 17.77 2.02 5.22
CA ASN A 141 18.16 0.78 4.51
C ASN A 141 19.56 0.27 4.91
N GLY A 142 20.05 -0.77 4.23
CA GLY A 142 21.37 -1.37 4.46
C GLY A 142 22.56 -0.40 4.30
N ASN A 143 22.43 0.64 3.50
CA ASN A 143 23.39 1.73 3.33
C ASN A 143 23.21 2.89 4.33
N ASN A 144 22.31 2.75 5.30
CA ASN A 144 21.94 3.82 6.22
C ASN A 144 21.34 5.05 5.52
N MET A 145 20.65 4.83 4.38
CA MET A 145 19.96 5.88 3.62
C MET A 145 18.46 5.86 3.93
N ASP A 146 17.85 7.03 3.95
CA ASP A 146 16.40 7.19 4.04
C ASP A 146 15.81 7.03 2.63
N LEU A 147 15.12 5.92 2.36
CA LEU A 147 14.56 5.63 1.04
C LEU A 147 13.53 6.69 0.64
N ASN A 148 12.75 7.19 1.60
CA ASN A 148 11.76 8.26 1.35
C ASN A 148 12.40 9.67 1.24
N ARG A 149 13.69 9.74 0.95
CA ARG A 149 14.45 10.92 0.53
C ARG A 149 15.30 10.65 -0.70
N ASN A 150 15.12 9.48 -1.32
CA ASN A 150 15.97 9.02 -2.44
C ASN A 150 15.25 9.05 -3.80
N HIS A 151 13.97 9.39 -3.87
CA HIS A 151 13.14 9.31 -5.09
C HIS A 151 13.53 10.34 -6.18
N LEU A 152 14.32 11.35 -5.87
CA LEU A 152 14.88 12.27 -6.86
C LEU A 152 16.29 11.87 -7.29
N ILE A 153 17.13 11.45 -6.31
CA ILE A 153 18.53 11.14 -6.54
C ILE A 153 18.69 9.75 -7.16
N LEU A 154 17.88 8.78 -6.75
CA LEU A 154 17.84 7.40 -7.25
C LEU A 154 19.21 6.70 -7.18
N THR A 155 19.82 6.69 -6.00
CA THR A 155 21.09 5.98 -5.75
C THR A 155 20.89 4.62 -5.10
N GLU A 156 19.76 4.43 -4.40
CA GLU A 156 19.50 3.19 -3.69
C GLU A 156 18.75 2.18 -4.57
N PRO A 157 19.16 0.91 -4.58
CA PRO A 157 18.60 -0.08 -5.50
C PRO A 157 17.12 -0.32 -5.25
N GLU A 158 16.63 -0.15 -4.02
CA GLU A 158 15.23 -0.31 -3.66
C GLU A 158 14.37 0.76 -4.35
N THR A 159 14.76 2.02 -4.28
CA THR A 159 14.04 3.11 -4.96
C THR A 159 14.16 3.03 -6.48
N ILE A 160 15.31 2.62 -7.00
CA ILE A 160 15.50 2.35 -8.44
C ILE A 160 14.53 1.26 -8.91
N GLY A 161 14.38 0.17 -8.15
CA GLY A 161 13.45 -0.92 -8.47
C GLY A 161 12.00 -0.42 -8.58
N LEU A 162 11.55 0.38 -7.61
CA LEU A 162 10.21 0.98 -7.64
C LEU A 162 10.01 1.91 -8.84
N HIS A 163 10.97 2.78 -9.14
CA HIS A 163 10.86 3.69 -10.29
C HIS A 163 10.90 2.95 -11.63
N ASN A 164 11.65 1.86 -11.74
CA ASN A 164 11.62 1.01 -12.92
C ASN A 164 10.26 0.35 -13.11
N LEU A 165 9.63 -0.12 -12.04
CA LEU A 165 8.27 -0.63 -12.05
C LEU A 165 7.28 0.45 -12.48
N PHE A 166 7.36 1.65 -11.88
CA PHE A 166 6.48 2.76 -12.24
C PHE A 166 6.63 3.14 -13.70
N ASN A 167 7.85 3.31 -14.19
CA ASN A 167 8.13 3.69 -15.57
C ASN A 167 7.72 2.60 -16.60
N LYS A 168 7.72 1.34 -16.20
CA LYS A 168 7.28 0.21 -17.04
C LYS A 168 5.79 0.29 -17.36
N TYR A 169 4.97 0.71 -16.40
CA TYR A 169 3.51 0.64 -16.50
C TYR A 169 2.80 2.00 -16.50
N LEU A 170 3.41 3.05 -15.96
CA LEU A 170 2.85 4.41 -15.84
C LEU A 170 1.48 4.37 -15.11
N PHE A 171 1.54 4.15 -13.81
CA PHE A 171 0.35 4.02 -12.96
C PHE A 171 -0.44 5.33 -12.85
N GLU A 172 -1.76 5.26 -12.97
CA GLU A 172 -2.65 6.41 -12.82
C GLU A 172 -2.87 6.79 -11.36
N VAL A 173 -2.77 5.82 -10.44
CA VAL A 173 -2.95 6.03 -8.99
C VAL A 173 -1.84 5.34 -8.22
N THR A 174 -1.28 6.04 -7.23
CA THR A 174 -0.26 5.46 -6.33
C THR A 174 -0.54 5.81 -4.88
N MET A 175 -0.10 4.95 -3.95
CA MET A 175 -0.10 5.21 -2.51
C MET A 175 1.19 4.73 -1.88
N ASP A 176 1.80 5.61 -1.09
CA ASP A 176 2.96 5.37 -0.24
C ASP A 176 2.48 5.14 1.20
N VAL A 177 2.77 3.96 1.76
CA VAL A 177 2.21 3.54 3.05
C VAL A 177 3.27 3.57 4.13
N HIS A 178 3.03 4.38 5.16
CA HIS A 178 3.91 4.72 6.26
C HIS A 178 3.26 4.54 7.63
N GLU A 179 4.03 4.81 8.67
CA GLU A 179 3.53 5.00 10.03
C GLU A 179 4.14 6.25 10.66
N TYR A 180 3.32 7.05 11.34
CA TYR A 180 3.79 8.13 12.17
C TYR A 180 3.94 7.70 13.63
N PHE A 181 4.84 8.33 14.36
CA PHE A 181 5.02 8.09 15.79
C PHE A 181 4.13 9.06 16.58
N PRO A 182 3.14 8.57 17.33
CA PRO A 182 2.15 9.43 17.99
C PRO A 182 2.73 10.22 19.17
N TYR A 183 3.99 9.97 19.54
CA TYR A 183 4.50 10.44 20.80
C TYR A 183 6.03 10.58 20.86
N GLY A 184 6.54 11.76 20.56
CA GLY A 184 7.94 12.13 20.69
C GLY A 184 8.26 12.76 22.06
N GLU A 185 9.56 12.98 22.37
CA GLU A 185 9.99 13.65 23.60
C GLU A 185 9.42 15.07 23.75
N THR A 186 9.22 15.75 22.62
CA THR A 186 8.64 17.08 22.56
C THR A 186 7.16 17.04 22.92
N ASP A 187 6.44 16.06 22.40
CA ASP A 187 5.02 15.87 22.65
C ASP A 187 4.77 15.54 24.13
N LYS A 188 5.62 14.70 24.73
CA LYS A 188 5.60 14.42 26.17
C LYS A 188 5.73 15.66 27.00
N LYS A 189 6.66 16.55 26.62
CA LYS A 189 6.94 17.78 27.35
C LYS A 189 5.75 18.76 27.36
N PHE A 190 5.00 18.85 26.26
CA PHE A 190 3.91 19.80 26.08
C PHE A 190 2.52 19.17 26.26
N GLY A 191 2.44 17.86 26.52
CA GLY A 191 1.16 17.16 26.65
C GLY A 191 0.36 17.06 25.35
N TYR A 192 1.00 17.29 24.22
CA TYR A 192 0.41 17.09 22.90
C TYR A 192 0.56 15.64 22.47
N ARG A 193 -0.44 15.09 21.80
CA ARG A 193 -0.39 13.76 21.21
C ARG A 193 -1.27 13.73 19.97
N GLU A 194 -0.67 13.38 18.86
CA GLU A 194 -1.37 12.91 17.68
C GLU A 194 -1.84 11.47 17.93
N ASN A 195 -3.09 11.15 17.67
CA ASN A 195 -3.68 9.88 18.08
C ASN A 195 -4.78 9.37 17.14
N ASN A 196 -4.75 9.78 15.88
CA ASN A 196 -5.65 9.20 14.88
C ASN A 196 -5.11 7.83 14.46
N ASP A 197 -5.98 6.85 14.26
CA ASP A 197 -5.55 5.53 13.80
C ASP A 197 -4.89 5.62 12.43
N GLU A 198 -5.43 6.47 11.55
CA GLU A 198 -4.98 6.63 10.17
C GLU A 198 -5.02 8.09 9.71
N GLU A 199 -4.03 8.45 8.92
CA GLU A 199 -3.95 9.74 8.25
C GLU A 199 -3.69 9.54 6.75
N VAL A 200 -4.29 10.39 5.91
CA VAL A 200 -4.05 10.37 4.47
C VAL A 200 -3.74 11.76 3.96
N GLY A 201 -2.68 11.85 3.16
CA GLY A 201 -2.26 13.08 2.50
C GLY A 201 -2.26 12.98 0.98
N VAL A 202 -2.41 14.13 0.34
CA VAL A 202 -2.35 14.29 -1.11
C VAL A 202 -1.05 14.95 -1.55
N THR A 203 -0.78 14.96 -2.85
CA THR A 203 0.33 15.74 -3.40
C THR A 203 0.14 17.23 -3.15
N THR A 204 1.21 17.89 -2.71
CA THR A 204 1.24 19.32 -2.40
C THR A 204 2.07 20.14 -3.37
N ASN A 205 2.85 19.49 -4.26
CA ASN A 205 3.65 20.19 -5.26
C ASN A 205 2.74 20.92 -6.25
N ILE A 206 2.97 22.23 -6.40
CA ILE A 206 2.13 23.11 -7.23
C ILE A 206 2.24 22.85 -8.73
N ASN A 207 3.25 22.10 -9.17
CA ASN A 207 3.41 21.71 -10.56
C ASN A 207 2.59 20.47 -10.95
N VAL A 208 1.99 19.79 -9.97
CA VAL A 208 0.97 18.76 -10.26
C VAL A 208 -0.28 19.45 -10.76
N SER A 209 -0.95 18.91 -11.78
CA SER A 209 -2.19 19.49 -12.33
C SER A 209 -3.17 19.91 -11.25
N GLN A 210 -3.72 21.12 -11.38
CA GLN A 210 -4.71 21.64 -10.45
C GLN A 210 -5.93 20.72 -10.36
N LYS A 211 -6.37 20.13 -11.46
CA LYS A 211 -7.52 19.22 -11.49
C LYS A 211 -7.25 17.95 -10.68
N ILE A 212 -6.06 17.37 -10.82
CA ILE A 212 -5.63 16.21 -10.01
C ILE A 212 -5.64 16.57 -8.52
N ARG A 213 -5.08 17.71 -8.16
CA ARG A 213 -5.06 18.19 -6.77
C ARG A 213 -6.47 18.46 -6.22
N ASP A 214 -7.36 19.05 -7.04
CA ASP A 214 -8.73 19.34 -6.64
C ASP A 214 -9.55 18.06 -6.42
N VAL A 215 -9.46 17.06 -7.31
CA VAL A 215 -10.13 15.77 -7.13
C VAL A 215 -9.54 15.04 -5.90
N SER A 216 -8.22 15.03 -5.75
CA SER A 216 -7.57 14.41 -4.59
C SER A 216 -8.06 15.03 -3.28
N LYS A 217 -8.10 16.35 -3.19
CA LYS A 217 -8.45 17.06 -1.96
C LYS A 217 -9.95 17.09 -1.68
N ASN A 218 -10.76 17.38 -2.71
CA ASN A 218 -12.17 17.69 -2.52
C ASN A 218 -13.10 16.47 -2.69
N ILE A 219 -12.60 15.38 -3.30
CA ILE A 219 -13.38 14.16 -3.54
C ILE A 219 -12.78 12.98 -2.77
N TYR A 220 -11.50 12.68 -2.96
CA TYR A 220 -10.88 11.51 -2.31
C TYR A 220 -10.74 11.66 -0.79
N LEU A 221 -10.22 12.78 -0.27
CA LEU A 221 -10.06 12.93 1.19
C LEU A 221 -11.38 12.86 1.95
N PRO A 222 -12.49 13.48 1.54
CA PRO A 222 -13.78 13.27 2.17
C PRO A 222 -14.30 11.83 2.07
N TYR A 223 -14.07 11.16 0.93
CA TYR A 223 -14.43 9.77 0.74
C TYR A 223 -13.69 8.85 1.71
N ILE A 224 -12.35 8.94 1.76
CA ILE A 224 -11.54 8.06 2.60
C ILE A 224 -11.76 8.30 4.10
N LYS A 225 -12.00 9.56 4.50
CA LYS A 225 -12.44 9.88 5.87
C LYS A 225 -13.71 9.13 6.26
N LYS A 226 -14.72 9.17 5.39
CA LYS A 226 -15.95 8.43 5.62
C LYS A 226 -15.70 6.92 5.65
N TYR A 227 -14.86 6.42 4.76
CA TYR A 227 -14.52 5.01 4.65
C TYR A 227 -13.89 4.44 5.92
N PHE A 228 -12.95 5.18 6.54
CA PHE A 228 -12.35 4.83 7.81
C PHE A 228 -13.37 4.90 8.97
N ASN A 229 -14.10 6.00 9.06
CA ASN A 229 -15.06 6.20 10.14
C ASN A 229 -16.18 5.14 10.14
N ASP A 230 -16.68 4.74 8.98
CA ASP A 230 -17.67 3.66 8.84
C ASP A 230 -17.14 2.30 9.33
N ARG A 231 -15.81 2.15 9.43
CA ARG A 231 -15.10 0.94 9.90
C ARG A 231 -14.49 1.10 11.30
N ASN A 232 -14.86 2.18 12.00
CA ASN A 232 -14.42 2.52 13.36
C ASN A 232 -12.93 2.83 13.50
N PHE A 233 -12.28 3.30 12.45
CA PHE A 233 -10.96 3.92 12.51
C PHE A 233 -11.09 5.43 12.58
N SER A 234 -10.41 6.05 13.53
CA SER A 234 -10.29 7.51 13.60
C SER A 234 -9.36 8.01 12.49
N TYR A 235 -9.69 9.15 11.91
CA TYR A 235 -9.02 9.69 10.74
C TYR A 235 -8.74 11.17 10.85
N PHE A 236 -7.57 11.59 10.37
CA PHE A 236 -7.24 12.98 10.11
C PHE A 236 -6.54 13.15 8.75
N GLU A 237 -6.55 14.37 8.20
CA GLU A 237 -5.71 14.69 7.04
C GLU A 237 -4.25 14.73 7.46
N TYR A 238 -3.35 14.09 6.70
CA TYR A 238 -1.92 14.09 6.99
C TYR A 238 -1.32 15.49 7.06
N THR A 239 -0.80 15.83 8.22
CA THR A 239 -0.16 17.10 8.49
C THR A 239 1.12 16.91 9.30
N PRO A 240 2.32 17.07 8.70
CA PRO A 240 3.55 17.03 9.45
C PRO A 240 3.70 18.26 10.35
N GLY A 241 4.50 18.10 11.40
CA GLY A 241 4.81 19.16 12.37
C GLY A 241 4.07 18.98 13.68
N GLY A 242 4.25 19.94 14.59
CA GLY A 242 3.71 19.90 15.94
C GLY A 242 4.72 19.38 16.97
N PRO A 243 4.47 19.59 18.26
CA PRO A 243 3.35 20.41 18.75
C PRO A 243 3.46 21.88 18.33
N PRO A 244 2.34 22.60 18.23
CA PRO A 244 2.28 23.94 17.61
C PRO A 244 3.21 25.00 18.20
N GLU A 245 3.61 24.85 19.46
CA GLU A 245 4.53 25.76 20.14
C GLU A 245 6.00 25.61 19.68
N ILE A 246 6.31 24.52 18.95
CA ILE A 246 7.69 24.21 18.53
C ILE A 246 7.79 24.17 17.01
N ASP A 247 6.85 23.49 16.35
CA ASP A 247 6.78 23.40 14.91
C ASP A 247 5.33 23.58 14.46
N TYR A 248 5.13 24.30 13.36
CA TYR A 248 3.79 24.54 12.83
C TYR A 248 3.20 23.25 12.26
N ILE A 249 1.96 22.94 12.62
CA ILE A 249 1.17 21.96 11.90
C ILE A 249 0.92 22.52 10.50
N ARG A 250 1.30 21.80 9.48
CA ARG A 250 1.28 22.26 8.09
C ARG A 250 1.02 21.13 7.11
N TYR A 251 0.69 21.47 5.90
CA TYR A 251 0.81 20.51 4.79
C TYR A 251 2.28 20.21 4.50
N SER A 252 2.55 19.04 3.89
CA SER A 252 3.90 18.65 3.47
C SER A 252 4.56 19.72 2.59
N THR A 253 5.87 19.68 2.53
CA THR A 253 6.67 20.52 1.63
C THR A 253 6.40 20.17 0.16
N TYR A 254 6.99 20.96 -0.75
CA TYR A 254 6.88 20.76 -2.20
C TYR A 254 8.00 19.89 -2.76
N ASP A 255 8.83 19.34 -1.89
CA ASP A 255 9.96 18.50 -2.29
C ASP A 255 9.48 17.27 -3.05
N ILE A 256 10.20 16.90 -4.09
CA ILE A 256 9.91 15.72 -4.93
C ILE A 256 10.86 14.57 -4.62
N ASN A 257 11.46 14.55 -3.45
CA ASN A 257 12.39 13.53 -3.01
C ASN A 257 11.74 12.39 -2.21
N ASP A 258 10.47 12.53 -1.86
CA ASP A 258 9.63 11.47 -1.25
C ASP A 258 8.83 10.70 -2.32
N GLY A 259 8.37 9.49 -1.95
CA GLY A 259 7.67 8.60 -2.87
C GLY A 259 6.40 9.21 -3.45
N ARG A 260 5.56 9.78 -2.60
CA ARG A 260 4.29 10.41 -3.01
C ARG A 260 4.51 11.55 -4.00
N GLN A 261 5.37 12.53 -3.65
CA GLN A 261 5.56 13.73 -4.47
C GLN A 261 6.30 13.41 -5.78
N SER A 262 7.28 12.51 -5.72
CA SER A 262 8.05 12.10 -6.90
C SER A 262 7.20 11.40 -7.97
N LEU A 263 6.28 10.52 -7.55
CA LEU A 263 5.36 9.88 -8.49
C LEU A 263 4.24 10.85 -8.89
N GLY A 264 3.75 11.65 -7.94
CA GLY A 264 2.70 12.63 -8.19
C GLY A 264 3.06 13.71 -9.21
N ILE A 265 4.35 14.16 -9.25
CA ILE A 265 4.79 15.18 -10.23
C ILE A 265 4.69 14.69 -11.68
N GLN A 266 4.52 13.40 -11.90
CA GLN A 266 4.31 12.78 -13.20
C GLN A 266 2.83 12.75 -13.59
N ASN A 267 2.01 13.62 -13.03
CA ASN A 267 0.56 13.71 -13.20
C ASN A 267 -0.21 12.44 -12.76
N THR A 268 0.28 11.78 -11.73
CA THR A 268 -0.35 10.63 -11.09
C THR A 268 -1.16 11.07 -9.86
N PHE A 269 -2.32 10.49 -9.64
CA PHE A 269 -3.02 10.61 -8.35
C PHE A 269 -2.22 9.90 -7.29
N SER A 270 -1.41 10.64 -6.54
CA SER A 270 -0.47 10.05 -5.57
C SER A 270 -0.79 10.48 -4.14
N PHE A 271 -0.84 9.50 -3.26
CA PHE A 271 -1.26 9.65 -1.88
C PHE A 271 -0.19 9.13 -0.92
N ILE A 272 -0.24 9.58 0.33
CA ILE A 272 0.45 8.97 1.46
C ILE A 272 -0.60 8.53 2.46
N GLN A 273 -0.40 7.36 3.04
CA GLN A 273 -1.15 6.89 4.20
C GLN A 273 -0.18 6.68 5.36
N GLU A 274 -0.54 7.19 6.52
CA GLU A 274 0.24 7.08 7.75
C GLU A 274 -0.64 6.43 8.82
N GLY A 275 -0.30 5.21 9.24
CA GLY A 275 -0.92 4.59 10.41
C GLY A 275 -0.21 5.00 11.68
N MET A 276 -0.92 4.99 12.80
CA MET A 276 -0.31 5.27 14.11
C MET A 276 0.60 4.10 14.54
N ASN A 277 1.88 4.37 14.79
CA ASN A 277 2.83 3.37 15.29
C ASN A 277 2.62 3.06 16.78
N GLY A 278 3.16 1.93 17.27
CA GLY A 278 3.19 1.61 18.70
C GLY A 278 4.21 2.46 19.48
N GLU A 279 3.94 2.72 20.76
CA GLU A 279 4.81 3.53 21.61
C GLU A 279 6.10 2.79 22.03
N ASP A 280 5.97 1.50 22.36
CA ASP A 280 7.06 0.69 22.93
C ASP A 280 7.63 -0.33 21.94
N GLY A 281 7.33 -0.16 20.68
CA GLY A 281 7.83 -1.03 19.65
C GLY A 281 6.80 -1.44 18.61
N PHE A 282 7.33 -2.07 17.62
CA PHE A 282 6.64 -2.39 16.38
C PHE A 282 5.58 -3.50 16.50
N ILE A 283 5.55 -4.26 17.60
CA ILE A 283 4.54 -5.31 17.84
C ILE A 283 3.31 -4.81 18.60
N GLU A 284 3.43 -3.69 19.32
CA GLU A 284 2.33 -3.14 20.09
C GLU A 284 1.14 -2.80 19.20
N ASN A 285 -0.04 -3.31 19.58
CA ASN A 285 -1.28 -3.10 18.83
C ASN A 285 -1.19 -3.41 17.32
N ILE A 286 -0.29 -4.32 16.93
CA ILE A 286 -0.01 -4.60 15.52
C ILE A 286 -1.26 -5.04 14.75
N LYS A 287 -2.20 -5.74 15.39
CA LYS A 287 -3.43 -6.18 14.72
C LYS A 287 -4.28 -5.01 14.26
N PRO A 288 -4.80 -4.11 15.13
CA PRO A 288 -5.59 -2.95 14.67
C PRO A 288 -4.79 -2.01 13.75
N ARG A 289 -3.48 -1.85 13.95
CA ARG A 289 -2.63 -1.06 13.06
C ARG A 289 -2.57 -1.63 11.65
N ALA A 290 -2.33 -2.95 11.51
CA ALA A 290 -2.32 -3.63 10.21
C ALA A 290 -3.71 -3.62 9.54
N GLU A 291 -4.79 -3.81 10.31
CA GLU A 291 -6.17 -3.72 9.82
C GLU A 291 -6.52 -2.31 9.35
N GLY A 292 -6.04 -1.27 10.03
CA GLY A 292 -6.20 0.13 9.61
C GLY A 292 -5.50 0.40 8.28
N GLN A 293 -4.23 0.01 8.16
CA GLN A 293 -3.47 0.12 6.92
C GLN A 293 -4.15 -0.62 5.75
N MET A 294 -4.55 -1.86 5.97
CA MET A 294 -5.32 -2.63 4.98
C MET A 294 -6.60 -1.89 4.56
N THR A 295 -7.33 -1.33 5.53
CA THR A 295 -8.59 -0.61 5.29
C THR A 295 -8.38 0.57 4.37
N GLY A 296 -7.34 1.39 4.57
CA GLY A 296 -7.08 2.53 3.71
C GLY A 296 -6.64 2.14 2.31
N MET A 297 -5.79 1.12 2.19
CA MET A 297 -5.39 0.57 0.88
C MET A 297 -6.59 0.02 0.10
N LEU A 298 -7.47 -0.74 0.75
CA LEU A 298 -8.72 -1.23 0.12
C LEU A 298 -9.63 -0.06 -0.26
N GLY A 299 -9.76 0.94 0.59
CA GLY A 299 -10.54 2.16 0.31
C GLY A 299 -10.03 2.91 -0.93
N LEU A 300 -8.71 2.94 -1.17
CA LEU A 300 -8.16 3.50 -2.40
C LEU A 300 -8.57 2.70 -3.64
N LEU A 301 -8.52 1.36 -3.57
CA LEU A 301 -8.94 0.51 -4.69
C LEU A 301 -10.43 0.68 -5.00
N GLU A 302 -11.28 0.70 -3.98
CA GLU A 302 -12.72 0.93 -4.16
C GLU A 302 -13.00 2.33 -4.72
N PHE A 303 -12.27 3.36 -4.26
CA PHE A 303 -12.37 4.69 -4.84
C PHE A 303 -11.99 4.69 -6.32
N ALA A 304 -10.82 4.14 -6.68
CA ALA A 304 -10.33 4.13 -8.05
C ALA A 304 -11.27 3.37 -9.01
N ASN A 305 -11.96 2.34 -8.52
CA ASN A 305 -12.91 1.54 -9.30
C ASN A 305 -14.16 2.34 -9.75
N ASN A 306 -14.58 3.35 -9.00
CA ASN A 306 -15.81 4.11 -9.31
C ASN A 306 -15.60 5.19 -10.38
N PRO A 307 -14.70 6.19 -10.22
CA PRO A 307 -14.45 7.22 -11.21
C PRO A 307 -13.32 6.87 -12.20
N LYS A 308 -13.09 5.57 -12.51
CA LYS A 308 -11.93 5.16 -13.29
C LYS A 308 -11.74 5.92 -14.60
N ASP A 309 -12.84 6.12 -15.37
CA ASP A 309 -12.77 6.80 -16.67
C ASP A 309 -12.44 8.29 -16.51
N GLU A 310 -12.89 8.93 -15.43
CA GLU A 310 -12.53 10.30 -15.09
C GLU A 310 -11.06 10.39 -14.68
N ILE A 311 -10.57 9.46 -13.86
CA ILE A 311 -9.14 9.42 -13.44
C ILE A 311 -8.25 9.20 -14.66
N ILE A 312 -8.53 8.22 -15.51
CA ILE A 312 -7.77 7.95 -16.74
C ILE A 312 -7.76 9.21 -17.62
N THR A 313 -8.93 9.81 -17.85
CA THR A 313 -9.04 11.01 -18.67
C THR A 313 -8.23 12.17 -18.12
N LEU A 314 -8.23 12.38 -16.79
CA LEU A 314 -7.45 13.45 -16.18
C LEU A 314 -5.93 13.19 -16.30
N VAL A 315 -5.48 11.97 -16.04
CA VAL A 315 -4.05 11.63 -16.13
C VAL A 315 -3.53 11.71 -17.55
N GLN A 316 -4.30 11.29 -18.55
CA GLN A 316 -3.88 11.29 -19.95
C GLN A 316 -3.91 12.68 -20.62
N ASN A 317 -4.70 13.61 -20.10
CA ASN A 317 -4.88 14.94 -20.70
C ASN A 317 -4.05 16.04 -20.03
N GLU A 318 -3.32 15.76 -18.97
CA GLU A 318 -2.46 16.72 -18.25
C GLU A 318 -0.99 16.41 -18.47
#